data_7613b7be318263c71ca418625c21cbc6
#
_entry.id   7613b7be318263c71ca418625c21cbc6
#
_cell.length_a   1.000
_cell.length_b   1.000
_cell.length_c   1.000
_cell.angle_alpha   90.00
_cell.angle_beta   90.00
_cell.angle_gamma   90.00
#
_symmetry.space_group_name_H-M   'P 1'
#
loop_
_entity.id
_entity.type
_entity.pdbx_description
1 polymer ?
#
loop_
_entity_poly.entity_id
_entity_poly.type
_entity_poly.pdbx_seq_one_letter_code
_entity_poly.pdbx_strand_id
1 'polypeptide(L)'
;MKVELKIWRYDASTGERALRPYEVDVSEEATLLDTLDVVKDRLDGTLAYRKSCRMMICGSCGMRVDGGAVLACKTRIADIAADGHVPVVSAMGNLPIVKDLVVDMDPFWQKMQAIQPYLEPRLDRATEGENIVSREGMDAIHKESLCINCGCCVSECNSMESDPDFLGPAALAKGFRFVGDERDGATVERLERYSEEHGIWDCTRCYFCNERCPKGVDPRDAIAKLGAEAMKTGIDRDMGAKHAKWFVTSAKTTGWLRETELVPKTQGVVKAIKEIKFAMALLPKGKVPPPFPPHVAADVGESRALFDLVKTQGRDGAAGIVQGE
;
A
#
# COMPACT_ATOMS: atom_id res chain seq x y z
N MET A 1 12.76 -29.28 -17.35
CA MET A 1 11.94 -28.60 -18.39
C MET A 1 12.76 -27.51 -19.06
N LYS A 2 12.60 -27.33 -20.39
CA LYS A 2 13.20 -26.19 -21.10
C LYS A 2 12.29 -24.99 -20.98
N VAL A 3 12.85 -23.86 -20.55
CA VAL A 3 12.11 -22.60 -20.35
C VAL A 3 12.85 -21.48 -21.02
N GLU A 4 12.13 -20.66 -21.79
CA GLU A 4 12.58 -19.35 -22.23
C GLU A 4 12.06 -18.30 -21.24
N LEU A 5 12.93 -17.36 -20.83
CA LEU A 5 12.55 -16.17 -20.08
C LEU A 5 13.24 -14.95 -20.66
N LYS A 6 12.63 -13.77 -20.54
CA LYS A 6 13.22 -12.50 -20.95
C LYS A 6 13.54 -11.66 -19.74
N ILE A 7 14.78 -11.16 -19.67
CA ILE A 7 15.24 -10.35 -18.54
C ILE A 7 15.58 -8.95 -19.02
N TRP A 8 15.01 -7.94 -18.39
CA TRP A 8 15.44 -6.56 -18.56
C TRP A 8 16.82 -6.38 -17.96
N ARG A 9 17.79 -6.06 -18.83
CA ARG A 9 19.16 -5.71 -18.46
C ARG A 9 19.28 -4.19 -18.41
N TYR A 10 20.03 -3.68 -17.45
CA TYR A 10 20.30 -2.25 -17.31
C TYR A 10 21.75 -2.03 -16.90
N ASP A 11 22.42 -1.14 -17.59
CA ASP A 11 23.77 -0.69 -17.28
C ASP A 11 23.73 0.80 -16.86
N ALA A 12 23.99 1.08 -15.58
CA ALA A 12 23.95 2.44 -15.06
C ALA A 12 25.06 3.34 -15.62
N SER A 13 26.18 2.77 -16.09
CA SER A 13 27.29 3.55 -16.65
C SER A 13 26.99 4.11 -18.05
N THR A 14 26.19 3.40 -18.83
CA THR A 14 25.80 3.80 -20.18
C THR A 14 24.35 4.30 -20.28
N GLY A 15 23.51 3.97 -19.26
CA GLY A 15 22.07 4.18 -19.31
C GLY A 15 21.34 3.22 -20.25
N GLU A 16 22.03 2.26 -20.84
CA GLU A 16 21.44 1.29 -21.76
C GLU A 16 20.46 0.36 -21.05
N ARG A 17 19.31 0.16 -21.68
CA ARG A 17 18.29 -0.80 -21.25
C ARG A 17 17.93 -1.72 -22.41
N ALA A 18 18.05 -3.03 -22.19
CA ALA A 18 17.77 -4.04 -23.21
C ALA A 18 17.02 -5.25 -22.63
N LEU A 19 16.03 -5.75 -23.35
CA LEU A 19 15.35 -7.00 -23.03
C LEU A 19 16.10 -8.16 -23.69
N ARG A 20 16.66 -9.08 -22.89
CA ARG A 20 17.45 -10.22 -23.41
C ARG A 20 16.74 -11.54 -23.13
N PRO A 21 16.58 -12.41 -24.13
CA PRO A 21 16.06 -13.76 -23.95
C PRO A 21 17.16 -14.70 -23.41
N TYR A 22 16.77 -15.66 -22.60
CA TYR A 22 17.58 -16.75 -22.07
C TYR A 22 16.80 -18.05 -22.13
N GLU A 23 17.39 -19.09 -22.70
CA GLU A 23 16.86 -20.44 -22.66
C GLU A 23 17.63 -21.26 -21.63
N VAL A 24 16.91 -21.89 -20.72
CA VAL A 24 17.48 -22.68 -19.62
C VAL A 24 16.81 -24.04 -19.52
N ASP A 25 17.55 -25.03 -19.04
CA ASP A 25 17.00 -26.33 -18.65
C ASP A 25 17.08 -26.46 -17.12
N VAL A 26 15.91 -26.52 -16.48
CA VAL A 26 15.76 -26.54 -15.04
C VAL A 26 14.73 -27.59 -14.61
N SER A 27 14.74 -27.95 -13.32
CA SER A 27 13.68 -28.79 -12.73
C SER A 27 12.33 -28.10 -12.80
N GLU A 28 11.23 -28.86 -12.90
CA GLU A 28 9.87 -28.32 -12.78
C GLU A 28 9.58 -27.72 -11.41
N GLU A 29 10.31 -28.15 -10.39
CA GLU A 29 10.21 -27.62 -9.03
C GLU A 29 11.07 -26.36 -8.80
N ALA A 30 11.91 -26.01 -9.77
CA ALA A 30 12.82 -24.85 -9.64
C ALA A 30 12.04 -23.56 -9.46
N THR A 31 12.57 -22.71 -8.59
CA THR A 31 12.08 -21.34 -8.43
C THR A 31 12.66 -20.42 -9.51
N LEU A 32 12.06 -19.25 -9.71
CA LEU A 32 12.65 -18.21 -10.54
C LEU A 32 14.08 -17.87 -10.07
N LEU A 33 14.33 -17.89 -8.76
CA LEU A 33 15.67 -17.61 -8.23
C LEU A 33 16.69 -18.68 -8.67
N ASP A 34 16.33 -19.96 -8.63
CA ASP A 34 17.19 -21.05 -9.11
C ASP A 34 17.43 -20.94 -10.61
N THR A 35 16.41 -20.54 -11.36
CA THR A 35 16.52 -20.28 -12.80
C THR A 35 17.49 -19.13 -13.10
N LEU A 36 17.42 -18.02 -12.34
CA LEU A 36 18.37 -16.91 -12.47
C LEU A 36 19.80 -17.32 -12.09
N ASP A 37 19.96 -18.24 -11.15
CA ASP A 37 21.27 -18.81 -10.81
C ASP A 37 21.85 -19.60 -12.00
N VAL A 38 21.03 -20.40 -12.70
CA VAL A 38 21.46 -21.11 -13.90
C VAL A 38 21.84 -20.13 -15.02
N VAL A 39 21.06 -19.06 -15.24
CA VAL A 39 21.42 -18.02 -16.20
C VAL A 39 22.77 -17.41 -15.87
N LYS A 40 22.95 -17.00 -14.61
CA LYS A 40 24.19 -16.34 -14.17
C LYS A 40 25.42 -17.26 -14.25
N ASP A 41 25.27 -18.50 -13.82
CA ASP A 41 26.40 -19.42 -13.70
C ASP A 41 26.82 -20.04 -15.04
N ARG A 42 25.88 -20.19 -15.99
CA ARG A 42 26.14 -20.93 -17.22
C ARG A 42 26.02 -20.11 -18.53
N LEU A 43 25.23 -19.01 -18.52
CA LEU A 43 24.94 -18.27 -19.72
C LEU A 43 25.48 -16.86 -19.72
N ASP A 44 25.29 -16.12 -18.60
CA ASP A 44 25.66 -14.71 -18.52
C ASP A 44 26.07 -14.31 -17.10
N GLY A 45 27.34 -14.47 -16.78
CA GLY A 45 27.91 -14.12 -15.46
C GLY A 45 27.79 -12.63 -15.07
N THR A 46 27.41 -11.76 -16.02
CA THR A 46 27.25 -10.33 -15.77
C THR A 46 25.89 -9.97 -15.17
N LEU A 47 24.90 -10.90 -15.19
CA LEU A 47 23.58 -10.70 -14.63
C LEU A 47 23.63 -10.36 -13.15
N ALA A 48 23.03 -9.24 -12.75
CA ALA A 48 22.97 -8.77 -11.38
C ALA A 48 21.57 -8.89 -10.78
N TYR A 49 21.46 -9.55 -9.63
CA TYR A 49 20.26 -9.66 -8.81
C TYR A 49 20.66 -9.95 -7.36
N ARG A 50 19.71 -9.71 -6.43
CA ARG A 50 19.95 -9.97 -5.00
C ARG A 50 19.37 -11.32 -4.58
N LYS A 51 20.10 -12.05 -3.75
CA LYS A 51 19.63 -13.29 -3.13
C LYS A 51 20.29 -13.47 -1.75
N SER A 52 19.58 -14.16 -0.84
CA SER A 52 20.13 -14.53 0.47
C SER A 52 19.45 -15.80 1.00
N CYS A 53 18.37 -15.71 1.78
CA CYS A 53 17.79 -16.84 2.54
C CYS A 53 17.17 -17.96 1.72
N ARG A 54 16.71 -17.70 0.50
CA ARG A 54 15.99 -18.63 -0.41
C ARG A 54 14.68 -19.22 0.15
N MET A 55 14.16 -18.70 1.28
CA MET A 55 13.02 -19.25 2.00
C MET A 55 11.98 -18.20 2.40
N MET A 56 11.85 -17.13 1.61
CA MET A 56 10.82 -16.08 1.79
C MET A 56 10.89 -15.37 3.17
N ILE A 57 12.09 -15.16 3.72
CA ILE A 57 12.30 -14.51 5.02
C ILE A 57 13.00 -13.16 4.88
N CYS A 58 14.08 -13.05 4.08
CA CYS A 58 14.92 -11.84 4.05
C CYS A 58 14.40 -10.75 3.11
N GLY A 59 13.45 -11.03 2.20
CA GLY A 59 12.91 -10.07 1.25
C GLY A 59 13.82 -9.63 0.10
N SER A 60 15.13 -10.01 0.11
CA SER A 60 16.12 -9.44 -0.81
C SER A 60 15.94 -9.81 -2.28
N CYS A 61 15.25 -10.90 -2.60
CA CYS A 61 15.03 -11.37 -3.97
C CYS A 61 13.74 -10.80 -4.62
N GLY A 62 13.27 -9.64 -4.16
CA GLY A 62 12.13 -8.94 -4.77
C GLY A 62 12.46 -8.48 -6.18
N MET A 63 11.56 -8.77 -7.13
CA MET A 63 11.63 -8.34 -8.53
C MET A 63 10.24 -8.40 -9.16
N ARG A 64 10.09 -7.97 -10.40
CA ARG A 64 8.82 -8.04 -11.13
C ARG A 64 8.85 -9.16 -12.17
N VAL A 65 7.75 -9.86 -12.28
CA VAL A 65 7.47 -10.81 -13.37
C VAL A 65 6.19 -10.36 -14.05
N ASP A 66 6.24 -10.16 -15.34
CA ASP A 66 5.10 -9.68 -16.15
C ASP A 66 4.43 -8.44 -15.57
N GLY A 67 5.24 -7.54 -15.04
CA GLY A 67 4.79 -6.29 -14.43
C GLY A 67 4.33 -6.39 -12.97
N GLY A 68 4.30 -7.56 -12.35
CA GLY A 68 3.90 -7.74 -10.95
C GLY A 68 5.04 -8.13 -10.02
N ALA A 69 5.14 -7.48 -8.85
CA ALA A 69 6.18 -7.77 -7.88
C ALA A 69 6.01 -9.14 -7.22
N VAL A 70 7.11 -9.88 -7.13
CA VAL A 70 7.19 -11.21 -6.53
C VAL A 70 8.49 -11.39 -5.75
N LEU A 71 8.55 -12.41 -4.90
CA LEU A 71 9.81 -12.93 -4.35
C LEU A 71 10.28 -14.10 -5.22
N ALA A 72 11.41 -13.95 -5.91
CA ALA A 72 11.92 -14.96 -6.84
C ALA A 72 12.14 -16.33 -6.18
N CYS A 73 12.49 -16.38 -4.89
CA CYS A 73 12.68 -17.64 -4.15
C CYS A 73 11.37 -18.37 -3.79
N LYS A 74 10.20 -17.74 -3.97
CA LYS A 74 8.87 -18.36 -3.77
C LYS A 74 8.20 -18.72 -5.09
N THR A 75 8.53 -18.01 -6.16
CA THR A 75 7.85 -18.11 -7.44
C THR A 75 8.39 -19.30 -8.22
N ARG A 76 7.57 -20.31 -8.47
CA ARG A 76 7.95 -21.47 -9.27
C ARG A 76 8.02 -21.09 -10.74
N ILE A 77 9.06 -21.54 -11.42
CA ILE A 77 9.24 -21.25 -12.85
C ILE A 77 8.14 -21.91 -13.70
N ALA A 78 7.71 -23.10 -13.32
CA ALA A 78 6.64 -23.82 -14.01
C ALA A 78 5.30 -23.06 -14.00
N ASP A 79 5.00 -22.34 -12.89
CA ASP A 79 3.74 -21.59 -12.77
C ASP A 79 3.73 -20.34 -13.67
N ILE A 80 4.87 -19.65 -13.79
CA ILE A 80 4.98 -18.41 -14.58
C ILE A 80 5.30 -18.68 -16.07
N ALA A 81 5.76 -19.88 -16.42
CA ALA A 81 6.02 -20.30 -17.79
C ALA A 81 5.00 -21.34 -18.28
N ALA A 82 3.82 -21.42 -17.66
CA ALA A 82 2.76 -22.33 -18.05
C ALA A 82 2.27 -22.05 -19.48
N ASP A 83 1.78 -23.07 -20.16
CA ASP A 83 1.15 -22.97 -21.47
C ASP A 83 2.05 -22.30 -22.56
N GLY A 84 3.37 -22.41 -22.42
CA GLY A 84 4.34 -21.83 -23.34
C GLY A 84 4.50 -20.32 -23.19
N HIS A 85 4.02 -19.73 -22.10
CA HIS A 85 4.26 -18.32 -21.79
C HIS A 85 5.74 -18.05 -21.54
N VAL A 86 6.24 -16.92 -22.05
CA VAL A 86 7.63 -16.47 -21.86
C VAL A 86 7.65 -15.33 -20.85
N PRO A 87 7.96 -15.60 -19.56
CA PRO A 87 7.91 -14.58 -18.52
C PRO A 87 8.95 -13.49 -18.74
N VAL A 88 8.54 -12.24 -18.48
CA VAL A 88 9.41 -11.06 -18.54
C VAL A 88 9.78 -10.64 -17.14
N VAL A 89 11.08 -10.75 -16.82
CA VAL A 89 11.62 -10.39 -15.49
C VAL A 89 12.23 -8.99 -15.53
N SER A 90 11.90 -8.15 -14.55
CA SER A 90 12.42 -6.79 -14.44
C SER A 90 12.67 -6.41 -12.98
N ALA A 91 13.42 -5.31 -12.77
CA ALA A 91 13.61 -4.72 -11.45
C ALA A 91 12.28 -4.25 -10.83
N MET A 92 12.23 -4.12 -9.51
CA MET A 92 11.09 -3.52 -8.79
C MET A 92 10.84 -2.10 -9.29
N GLY A 93 9.55 -1.72 -9.35
CA GLY A 93 9.11 -0.35 -9.65
C GLY A 93 9.30 0.61 -8.47
N ASN A 94 9.15 1.90 -8.72
CA ASN A 94 9.22 2.98 -7.74
C ASN A 94 10.55 3.09 -6.96
N LEU A 95 11.58 2.39 -7.42
CA LEU A 95 12.93 2.41 -6.86
C LEU A 95 13.95 2.59 -7.99
N PRO A 96 15.00 3.40 -7.79
CA PRO A 96 16.05 3.57 -8.81
C PRO A 96 16.76 2.26 -9.12
N ILE A 97 17.02 1.98 -10.40
CA ILE A 97 17.73 0.77 -10.81
C ILE A 97 19.24 1.04 -10.73
N VAL A 98 19.96 0.21 -9.98
CA VAL A 98 21.42 0.23 -9.89
C VAL A 98 22.05 -0.57 -11.04
N LYS A 99 21.60 -1.81 -11.22
CA LYS A 99 22.04 -2.69 -12.31
C LYS A 99 21.05 -3.84 -12.49
N ASP A 100 20.62 -4.08 -13.72
CA ASP A 100 19.70 -5.17 -14.09
C ASP A 100 18.46 -5.26 -13.19
N LEU A 101 18.42 -6.25 -12.28
CA LEU A 101 17.34 -6.49 -11.32
C LEU A 101 17.61 -5.91 -9.93
N VAL A 102 18.75 -5.23 -9.75
CA VAL A 102 19.16 -4.62 -8.48
C VAL A 102 18.69 -3.19 -8.43
N VAL A 103 17.90 -2.84 -7.41
CA VAL A 103 17.42 -1.48 -7.15
C VAL A 103 18.13 -0.86 -5.94
N ASP A 104 18.17 0.47 -5.91
CA ASP A 104 18.58 1.22 -4.73
C ASP A 104 17.45 1.20 -3.70
N MET A 105 17.77 0.75 -2.48
CA MET A 105 16.83 0.68 -1.36
C MET A 105 16.91 1.89 -0.42
N ASP A 106 17.78 2.85 -0.65
CA ASP A 106 17.92 4.02 0.22
C ASP A 106 16.62 4.84 0.32
N PRO A 107 15.88 5.12 -0.77
CA PRO A 107 14.59 5.80 -0.68
C PRO A 107 13.56 5.02 0.16
N PHE A 108 13.56 3.70 0.08
CA PHE A 108 12.72 2.84 0.92
C PHE A 108 13.07 2.99 2.41
N TRP A 109 14.36 2.96 2.76
CA TRP A 109 14.81 3.07 4.15
C TRP A 109 14.60 4.46 4.72
N GLN A 110 14.76 5.53 3.92
CA GLN A 110 14.46 6.89 4.33
C GLN A 110 12.99 7.04 4.75
N LYS A 111 12.06 6.53 3.95
CA LYS A 111 10.62 6.52 4.29
C LYS A 111 10.33 5.65 5.51
N MET A 112 11.01 4.52 5.64
CA MET A 112 10.90 3.66 6.81
C MET A 112 11.39 4.37 8.08
N GLN A 113 12.47 5.16 8.02
CA GLN A 113 12.96 5.95 9.15
C GLN A 113 12.03 7.12 9.49
N ALA A 114 11.40 7.73 8.50
CA ALA A 114 10.49 8.87 8.69
C ALA A 114 9.30 8.53 9.60
N ILE A 115 8.86 7.26 9.63
CA ILE A 115 7.76 6.81 10.51
C ILE A 115 8.22 6.52 11.94
N GLN A 116 9.50 6.70 12.28
CA GLN A 116 10.07 6.39 13.61
C GLN A 116 9.75 4.94 14.04
N PRO A 117 10.41 3.93 13.42
CA PRO A 117 10.03 2.53 13.57
C PRO A 117 10.55 1.88 14.87
N TYR A 118 10.30 2.52 15.99
CA TYR A 118 10.64 2.05 17.33
C TYR A 118 9.51 2.38 18.30
N LEU A 119 9.42 1.62 19.38
CA LEU A 119 8.40 1.80 20.43
C LEU A 119 8.78 2.96 21.34
N GLU A 120 7.85 3.89 21.55
CA GLU A 120 7.92 4.90 22.63
C GLU A 120 7.15 4.39 23.84
N PRO A 121 7.79 4.08 24.97
CA PRO A 121 7.08 3.48 26.10
C PRO A 121 6.02 4.41 26.67
N ARG A 122 4.89 3.88 27.03
CA ARG A 122 3.88 4.63 27.81
C ARG A 122 4.38 4.92 29.22
N LEU A 123 4.26 6.18 29.63
CA LEU A 123 4.71 6.64 30.94
C LEU A 123 3.86 6.09 32.11
N ASP A 124 2.64 5.65 31.84
CA ASP A 124 1.73 5.07 32.82
C ASP A 124 1.95 3.56 33.04
N ARG A 125 2.89 2.95 32.30
CA ARG A 125 3.28 1.56 32.48
C ARG A 125 4.48 1.42 33.40
N ALA A 126 4.56 0.26 34.05
CA ALA A 126 5.67 -0.05 34.95
C ALA A 126 7.03 0.04 34.23
N THR A 127 7.98 0.73 34.84
CA THR A 127 9.36 0.83 34.34
C THR A 127 10.18 -0.39 34.69
N GLU A 128 9.72 -1.20 35.64
CA GLU A 128 10.35 -2.43 36.10
C GLU A 128 9.46 -3.63 35.76
N GLY A 129 10.07 -4.68 35.20
CA GLY A 129 9.38 -5.90 34.80
C GLY A 129 8.87 -5.91 33.35
N GLU A 130 8.00 -6.87 33.04
CA GLU A 130 7.49 -7.09 31.70
C GLU A 130 6.30 -6.15 31.38
N ASN A 131 6.33 -5.53 30.21
CA ASN A 131 5.18 -4.83 29.65
C ASN A 131 4.30 -5.86 28.92
N ILE A 132 3.38 -6.45 29.66
CA ILE A 132 2.46 -7.45 29.14
C ILE A 132 1.51 -6.81 28.11
N VAL A 133 1.37 -7.47 26.96
CA VAL A 133 0.43 -7.12 25.90
C VAL A 133 -0.75 -8.07 25.97
N SER A 134 -1.96 -7.56 25.87
CA SER A 134 -3.14 -8.41 25.76
C SER A 134 -3.13 -9.24 24.48
N ARG A 135 -3.90 -10.33 24.43
CA ARG A 135 -4.04 -11.11 23.21
C ARG A 135 -4.68 -10.27 22.10
N GLU A 136 -5.69 -9.52 22.44
CA GLU A 136 -6.40 -8.60 21.56
C GLU A 136 -5.45 -7.51 21.02
N GLY A 137 -4.56 -6.96 21.86
CA GLY A 137 -3.53 -6.01 21.46
C GLY A 137 -2.52 -6.61 20.50
N MET A 138 -2.12 -7.87 20.69
CA MET A 138 -1.25 -8.58 19.76
C MET A 138 -1.96 -8.88 18.42
N ASP A 139 -3.22 -9.33 18.47
CA ASP A 139 -3.99 -9.64 17.27
C ASP A 139 -4.22 -8.36 16.43
N ALA A 140 -4.37 -7.20 17.06
CA ALA A 140 -4.55 -5.91 16.40
C ALA A 140 -3.38 -5.52 15.48
N ILE A 141 -2.15 -5.93 15.83
CA ILE A 141 -0.90 -5.59 15.10
C ILE A 141 -0.22 -6.79 14.46
N HIS A 142 -0.84 -7.97 14.53
CA HIS A 142 -0.21 -9.22 14.09
C HIS A 142 0.18 -9.18 12.61
N LYS A 143 -0.73 -8.80 11.72
CA LYS A 143 -0.48 -8.76 10.28
C LYS A 143 0.68 -7.83 9.93
N GLU A 144 0.70 -6.64 10.50
CA GLU A 144 1.74 -5.64 10.24
C GLU A 144 3.11 -6.06 10.80
N SER A 145 3.12 -6.92 11.83
CA SER A 145 4.34 -7.53 12.39
C SER A 145 5.02 -8.50 11.43
N LEU A 146 4.27 -9.11 10.51
CA LEU A 146 4.79 -10.06 9.52
C LEU A 146 5.63 -9.41 8.41
N CYS A 147 5.71 -8.09 8.37
CA CYS A 147 6.43 -7.36 7.32
C CYS A 147 7.93 -7.66 7.34
N ILE A 148 8.44 -8.16 6.20
CA ILE A 148 9.86 -8.50 5.97
C ILE A 148 10.63 -7.42 5.20
N ASN A 149 10.06 -6.24 5.00
CA ASN A 149 10.67 -5.10 4.30
C ASN A 149 11.16 -5.42 2.87
N CYS A 150 10.43 -6.28 2.16
CA CYS A 150 10.84 -6.75 0.82
C CYS A 150 10.64 -5.73 -0.30
N GLY A 151 9.83 -4.68 -0.11
CA GLY A 151 9.56 -3.65 -1.12
C GLY A 151 8.52 -4.03 -2.18
N CYS A 152 7.95 -5.25 -2.21
CA CYS A 152 6.97 -5.64 -3.23
C CYS A 152 5.73 -4.72 -3.27
N CYS A 153 5.23 -4.29 -2.14
CA CYS A 153 4.12 -3.35 -2.05
C CYS A 153 4.48 -1.94 -2.53
N VAL A 154 5.74 -1.51 -2.35
CA VAL A 154 6.28 -0.24 -2.86
C VAL A 154 6.40 -0.29 -4.36
N SER A 155 6.91 -1.40 -4.91
CA SER A 155 7.04 -1.62 -6.36
C SER A 155 5.74 -1.39 -7.13
N GLU A 156 4.60 -1.72 -6.55
CA GLU A 156 3.29 -1.69 -7.23
C GLU A 156 2.41 -0.51 -6.77
N CYS A 157 2.98 0.45 -6.06
CA CYS A 157 2.20 1.56 -5.53
C CYS A 157 2.00 2.67 -6.56
N ASN A 158 0.76 2.84 -7.05
CA ASN A 158 0.40 3.90 -8.00
C ASN A 158 0.55 5.31 -7.40
N SER A 159 0.29 5.46 -6.09
CA SER A 159 0.50 6.74 -5.41
C SER A 159 1.96 7.16 -5.45
N MET A 160 2.90 6.21 -5.21
CA MET A 160 4.34 6.49 -5.27
C MET A 160 4.85 6.71 -6.69
N GLU A 161 4.19 6.15 -7.71
CA GLU A 161 4.51 6.43 -9.11
C GLU A 161 4.17 7.88 -9.49
N SER A 162 3.07 8.40 -8.94
CA SER A 162 2.60 9.77 -9.19
C SER A 162 3.26 10.80 -8.27
N ASP A 163 3.54 10.41 -7.03
CA ASP A 163 4.14 11.22 -5.99
C ASP A 163 5.26 10.43 -5.30
N PRO A 164 6.53 10.61 -5.73
CA PRO A 164 7.67 9.93 -5.12
C PRO A 164 7.89 10.26 -3.64
N ASP A 165 7.35 11.37 -3.14
CA ASP A 165 7.48 11.79 -1.75
C ASP A 165 6.48 11.08 -0.83
N PHE A 166 5.42 10.49 -1.37
CA PHE A 166 4.47 9.70 -0.58
C PHE A 166 5.19 8.65 0.28
N LEU A 167 4.88 8.59 1.58
CA LEU A 167 5.52 7.66 2.54
C LEU A 167 5.45 6.20 2.10
N GLY A 168 4.39 5.85 1.41
CA GLY A 168 4.24 4.53 0.81
C GLY A 168 3.68 3.45 1.73
N PRO A 169 3.26 2.32 1.13
CA PRO A 169 2.51 1.29 1.84
C PRO A 169 3.34 0.54 2.88
N ALA A 170 4.64 0.35 2.65
CA ALA A 170 5.49 -0.38 3.61
C ALA A 170 5.72 0.43 4.89
N ALA A 171 6.06 1.72 4.76
CA ALA A 171 6.30 2.60 5.89
C ALA A 171 5.01 2.81 6.69
N LEU A 172 3.89 3.10 6.03
CA LEU A 172 2.61 3.33 6.71
C LEU A 172 2.07 2.07 7.39
N ALA A 173 2.19 0.88 6.78
CA ALA A 173 1.84 -0.37 7.45
C ALA A 173 2.71 -0.61 8.70
N LYS A 174 4.01 -0.34 8.59
CA LYS A 174 4.90 -0.38 9.75
C LYS A 174 4.53 0.69 10.79
N GLY A 175 4.11 1.89 10.36
CA GLY A 175 3.60 2.95 11.25
C GLY A 175 2.37 2.49 12.03
N PHE A 176 1.42 1.82 11.38
CA PHE A 176 0.25 1.28 12.08
C PHE A 176 0.63 0.23 13.12
N ARG A 177 1.65 -0.59 12.87
CA ARG A 177 2.16 -1.56 13.84
C ARG A 177 2.49 -0.89 15.19
N PHE A 178 2.95 0.38 15.20
CA PHE A 178 3.22 1.14 16.42
C PHE A 178 1.97 1.86 16.94
N VAL A 179 1.20 2.50 16.07
CA VAL A 179 -0.07 3.17 16.46
C VAL A 179 -1.06 2.19 17.12
N GLY A 180 -1.13 0.96 16.62
CA GLY A 180 -1.99 -0.09 17.16
C GLY A 180 -1.40 -0.85 18.34
N ASP A 181 -0.16 -0.58 18.74
CA ASP A 181 0.49 -1.26 19.87
C ASP A 181 0.10 -0.58 21.19
N GLU A 182 -0.58 -1.30 22.06
CA GLU A 182 -1.04 -0.76 23.35
C GLU A 182 0.08 -0.32 24.30
N ARG A 183 1.34 -0.66 23.98
CA ARG A 183 2.53 -0.24 24.72
C ARG A 183 3.09 1.09 24.24
N ASP A 184 2.70 1.55 23.02
CA ASP A 184 3.21 2.79 22.44
C ASP A 184 2.52 4.01 23.06
N GLY A 185 3.31 4.97 23.51
CA GLY A 185 2.84 6.21 24.11
C GLY A 185 2.73 7.39 23.15
N ALA A 186 3.27 7.26 21.93
CA ALA A 186 3.37 8.33 20.95
C ALA A 186 2.28 8.26 19.84
N THR A 187 1.16 7.60 20.12
CA THR A 187 0.09 7.37 19.14
C THR A 187 -0.38 8.66 18.47
N VAL A 188 -0.62 9.73 19.23
CA VAL A 188 -1.15 11.00 18.69
C VAL A 188 -0.11 11.68 17.82
N GLU A 189 1.13 11.81 18.31
CA GLU A 189 2.24 12.42 17.56
C GLU A 189 2.54 11.67 16.25
N ARG A 190 2.42 10.34 16.27
CA ARG A 190 2.56 9.53 15.08
C ARG A 190 1.43 9.81 14.07
N LEU A 191 0.19 9.84 14.54
CA LEU A 191 -0.96 10.13 13.68
C LEU A 191 -0.92 11.54 13.10
N GLU A 192 -0.49 12.55 13.87
CA GLU A 192 -0.27 13.89 13.38
C GLU A 192 0.75 13.91 12.25
N ARG A 193 1.92 13.31 12.46
CA ARG A 193 2.99 13.20 11.45
C ARG A 193 2.55 12.45 10.19
N TYR A 194 1.86 11.32 10.35
CA TYR A 194 1.41 10.52 9.21
C TYR A 194 0.25 11.17 8.46
N SER A 195 -0.42 12.15 9.06
CA SER A 195 -1.49 12.93 8.43
C SER A 195 -1.01 14.18 7.71
N GLU A 196 0.29 14.49 7.75
CA GLU A 196 0.90 15.56 6.98
C GLU A 196 0.90 15.25 5.48
N GLU A 197 1.34 16.23 4.67
CA GLU A 197 1.53 16.10 3.23
C GLU A 197 2.39 14.85 2.91
N HIS A 198 2.07 14.15 1.83
CA HIS A 198 2.67 12.87 1.43
C HIS A 198 2.42 11.69 2.41
N GLY A 199 1.44 11.83 3.29
CA GLY A 199 1.08 10.84 4.31
C GLY A 199 -0.11 9.95 3.96
N ILE A 200 -0.85 9.53 4.98
CA ILE A 200 -1.93 8.52 4.88
C ILE A 200 -3.04 8.88 3.89
N TRP A 201 -3.24 10.19 3.61
CA TRP A 201 -4.34 10.67 2.78
C TRP A 201 -4.06 10.58 1.28
N ASP A 202 -2.79 10.41 0.87
CA ASP A 202 -2.39 10.30 -0.53
C ASP A 202 -2.52 8.88 -1.09
N CYS A 203 -2.94 7.92 -0.25
CA CYS A 203 -3.25 6.57 -0.68
C CYS A 203 -4.48 6.52 -1.58
N THR A 204 -4.32 6.08 -2.83
CA THR A 204 -5.41 5.91 -3.81
C THR A 204 -6.32 4.71 -3.53
N ARG A 205 -5.99 3.88 -2.54
CA ARG A 205 -6.75 2.68 -2.12
C ARG A 205 -6.94 1.63 -3.24
N CYS A 206 -5.97 1.50 -4.14
CA CYS A 206 -6.02 0.61 -5.31
C CYS A 206 -5.84 -0.89 -5.01
N TYR A 207 -5.50 -1.28 -3.79
CA TYR A 207 -5.25 -2.67 -3.32
C TYR A 207 -4.02 -3.39 -3.87
N PHE A 208 -3.30 -2.89 -4.85
CA PHE A 208 -2.14 -3.59 -5.41
C PHE A 208 -1.09 -3.98 -4.36
N CYS A 209 -0.88 -3.16 -3.34
CA CYS A 209 0.05 -3.48 -2.26
C CYS A 209 -0.40 -4.70 -1.41
N ASN A 210 -1.72 -4.93 -1.25
CA ASN A 210 -2.25 -6.12 -0.57
C ASN A 210 -2.04 -7.36 -1.44
N GLU A 211 -2.41 -7.29 -2.73
CA GLU A 211 -2.29 -8.41 -3.67
C GLU A 211 -0.84 -8.89 -3.84
N ARG A 212 0.10 -7.95 -3.82
CA ARG A 212 1.53 -8.24 -4.01
C ARG A 212 2.30 -8.51 -2.72
N CYS A 213 1.64 -8.43 -1.56
CA CYS A 213 2.32 -8.71 -0.29
C CYS A 213 2.53 -10.22 -0.09
N PRO A 214 3.79 -10.73 -0.13
CA PRO A 214 4.04 -12.16 0.02
C PRO A 214 3.78 -12.68 1.44
N LYS A 215 3.53 -11.78 2.41
CA LYS A 215 3.34 -12.08 3.83
C LYS A 215 1.92 -11.82 4.34
N GLY A 216 1.00 -11.32 3.49
CA GLY A 216 -0.37 -11.01 3.92
C GLY A 216 -0.46 -9.90 4.97
N VAL A 217 0.42 -8.90 4.87
CA VAL A 217 0.43 -7.73 5.78
C VAL A 217 -0.77 -6.83 5.59
N ASP A 218 -1.36 -6.83 4.40
CA ASP A 218 -2.48 -5.96 3.98
C ASP A 218 -2.18 -4.46 4.19
N PRO A 219 -1.13 -3.91 3.52
CA PRO A 219 -0.67 -2.55 3.79
C PRO A 219 -1.75 -1.47 3.56
N ARG A 220 -2.61 -1.65 2.55
CA ARG A 220 -3.72 -0.71 2.28
C ARG A 220 -4.68 -0.65 3.46
N ASP A 221 -4.97 -1.79 4.09
CA ASP A 221 -5.90 -1.84 5.23
C ASP A 221 -5.28 -1.23 6.47
N ALA A 222 -3.97 -1.40 6.68
CA ALA A 222 -3.23 -0.68 7.71
C ALA A 222 -3.32 0.84 7.52
N ILE A 223 -3.18 1.35 6.28
CA ILE A 223 -3.35 2.79 5.98
C ILE A 223 -4.79 3.26 6.27
N ALA A 224 -5.78 2.44 5.95
CA ALA A 224 -7.18 2.76 6.25
C ALA A 224 -7.44 2.83 7.76
N LYS A 225 -6.85 1.91 8.54
CA LYS A 225 -6.90 1.94 10.01
C LYS A 225 -6.23 3.20 10.56
N LEU A 226 -5.05 3.60 10.05
CA LEU A 226 -4.40 4.87 10.42
C LEU A 226 -5.31 6.07 10.20
N GLY A 227 -5.95 6.16 9.02
CA GLY A 227 -6.90 7.24 8.72
C GLY A 227 -8.12 7.24 9.66
N ALA A 228 -8.64 6.06 10.01
CA ALA A 228 -9.74 5.94 10.95
C ALA A 228 -9.34 6.39 12.37
N GLU A 229 -8.15 6.00 12.85
CA GLU A 229 -7.63 6.44 14.15
C GLU A 229 -7.33 7.95 14.18
N ALA A 230 -6.76 8.50 13.10
CA ALA A 230 -6.55 9.95 12.97
C ALA A 230 -7.88 10.72 13.08
N MET A 231 -8.92 10.28 12.39
CA MET A 231 -10.24 10.92 12.48
C MET A 231 -10.87 10.77 13.86
N LYS A 232 -10.69 9.65 14.55
CA LYS A 232 -11.20 9.46 15.94
C LYS A 232 -10.51 10.39 16.95
N THR A 233 -9.22 10.67 16.76
CA THR A 233 -8.43 11.57 17.60
C THR A 233 -8.60 13.05 17.21
N GLY A 234 -9.41 13.37 16.19
CA GLY A 234 -9.67 14.74 15.75
C GLY A 234 -8.59 15.29 14.82
N ILE A 235 -7.70 14.46 14.31
CA ILE A 235 -6.69 14.80 13.31
C ILE A 235 -7.33 14.69 11.92
N ASP A 236 -8.13 15.71 11.55
CA ASP A 236 -8.95 15.70 10.35
C ASP A 236 -8.85 17.01 9.53
N ARG A 237 -7.75 17.75 9.72
CA ARG A 237 -7.53 19.07 9.08
C ARG A 237 -7.05 18.97 7.65
N ASP A 238 -6.41 17.87 7.27
CA ASP A 238 -5.93 17.64 5.92
C ASP A 238 -7.08 17.59 4.89
N MET A 239 -6.76 17.91 3.63
CA MET A 239 -7.72 17.90 2.54
C MET A 239 -8.28 16.49 2.29
N GLY A 240 -7.44 15.46 2.36
CA GLY A 240 -7.86 14.07 2.20
C GLY A 240 -8.76 13.58 3.32
N ALA A 241 -8.48 14.00 4.57
CA ALA A 241 -9.37 13.75 5.71
C ALA A 241 -10.75 14.39 5.53
N LYS A 242 -10.79 15.67 5.12
CA LYS A 242 -12.03 16.38 4.79
C LYS A 242 -12.79 15.70 3.65
N HIS A 243 -12.05 15.23 2.65
CA HIS A 243 -12.61 14.49 1.51
C HIS A 243 -13.27 13.18 2.00
N ALA A 244 -12.56 12.36 2.76
CA ALA A 244 -13.11 11.12 3.33
C ALA A 244 -14.35 11.39 4.20
N LYS A 245 -14.29 12.40 5.06
CA LYS A 245 -15.42 12.82 5.92
C LYS A 245 -16.64 13.27 5.12
N TRP A 246 -16.41 13.99 4.01
CA TRP A 246 -17.49 14.41 3.13
C TRP A 246 -18.14 13.23 2.40
N PHE A 247 -17.36 12.25 1.92
CA PHE A 247 -17.91 11.04 1.33
C PHE A 247 -18.84 10.31 2.31
N VAL A 248 -18.39 10.07 3.54
CA VAL A 248 -19.23 9.44 4.58
C VAL A 248 -20.48 10.25 4.87
N THR A 249 -20.34 11.57 5.03
CA THR A 249 -21.47 12.47 5.32
C THR A 249 -22.48 12.48 4.17
N SER A 250 -22.01 12.55 2.94
CA SER A 250 -22.84 12.56 1.74
C SER A 250 -23.59 11.23 1.58
N ALA A 251 -22.89 10.11 1.67
CA ALA A 251 -23.50 8.78 1.60
C ALA A 251 -24.55 8.57 2.70
N LYS A 252 -24.26 8.97 3.94
CA LYS A 252 -25.20 8.88 5.05
C LYS A 252 -26.46 9.74 4.85
N THR A 253 -26.32 10.95 4.30
CA THR A 253 -27.44 11.92 4.22
C THR A 253 -28.33 11.71 2.99
N THR A 254 -27.75 11.30 1.87
CA THR A 254 -28.46 11.21 0.58
C THR A 254 -28.43 9.83 -0.07
N GLY A 255 -27.63 8.90 0.42
CA GLY A 255 -27.36 7.60 -0.22
C GLY A 255 -26.42 7.70 -1.43
N TRP A 256 -26.00 8.93 -1.82
CA TRP A 256 -25.15 9.22 -2.98
C TRP A 256 -24.02 10.17 -2.62
N LEU A 257 -22.96 10.20 -3.44
CA LEU A 257 -21.97 11.25 -3.36
C LEU A 257 -22.53 12.55 -3.97
N ARG A 258 -22.54 13.62 -3.19
CA ARG A 258 -22.90 14.97 -3.64
C ARG A 258 -21.68 15.66 -4.24
N GLU A 259 -21.39 15.34 -5.50
CA GLU A 259 -20.18 15.81 -6.19
C GLU A 259 -20.07 17.33 -6.27
N THR A 260 -21.21 18.02 -6.46
CA THR A 260 -21.25 19.50 -6.53
C THR A 260 -20.79 20.19 -5.24
N GLU A 261 -20.91 19.51 -4.11
CA GLU A 261 -20.46 20.01 -2.81
C GLU A 261 -19.06 19.54 -2.42
N LEU A 262 -18.48 18.60 -3.16
CA LEU A 262 -17.18 18.00 -2.82
C LEU A 262 -16.09 19.07 -2.72
N VAL A 263 -15.92 19.88 -3.78
CA VAL A 263 -14.89 20.92 -3.82
C VAL A 263 -15.07 21.98 -2.74
N PRO A 264 -16.26 22.61 -2.57
CA PRO A 264 -16.43 23.62 -1.52
C PRO A 264 -16.27 23.06 -0.09
N LYS A 265 -16.67 21.81 0.15
CA LYS A 265 -16.55 21.16 1.48
C LYS A 265 -15.16 20.67 1.81
N THR A 266 -14.37 20.32 0.80
CA THR A 266 -13.00 19.76 1.01
C THR A 266 -11.91 20.81 0.81
N GLN A 267 -12.03 21.66 -0.21
CA GLN A 267 -10.99 22.61 -0.62
C GLN A 267 -11.35 24.08 -0.34
N GLY A 268 -12.58 24.30 0.14
CA GLY A 268 -13.08 25.62 0.48
C GLY A 268 -13.76 26.36 -0.66
N VAL A 269 -14.52 27.39 -0.29
CA VAL A 269 -15.40 28.14 -1.21
C VAL A 269 -14.59 28.93 -2.25
N VAL A 270 -13.42 29.44 -1.88
CA VAL A 270 -12.56 30.22 -2.80
C VAL A 270 -12.11 29.39 -3.99
N LYS A 271 -11.70 28.14 -3.75
CA LYS A 271 -11.31 27.22 -4.83
C LYS A 271 -12.50 26.78 -5.66
N ALA A 272 -13.63 26.53 -5.02
CA ALA A 272 -14.89 26.22 -5.72
C ALA A 272 -15.31 27.32 -6.70
N ILE A 273 -15.15 28.61 -6.32
CA ILE A 273 -15.43 29.73 -7.21
C ILE A 273 -14.47 29.77 -8.40
N LYS A 274 -13.18 29.47 -8.20
CA LYS A 274 -12.19 29.38 -9.30
C LYS A 274 -12.53 28.26 -10.29
N GLU A 275 -13.08 27.16 -9.81
CA GLU A 275 -13.47 25.99 -10.63
C GLU A 275 -14.88 26.12 -11.27
N ILE A 276 -15.62 27.20 -10.97
CA ILE A 276 -17.02 27.35 -11.40
C ILE A 276 -17.16 27.34 -12.93
N LYS A 277 -16.20 27.92 -13.66
CA LYS A 277 -16.19 27.92 -15.12
C LYS A 277 -16.09 26.51 -15.69
N PHE A 278 -15.27 25.66 -15.07
CA PHE A 278 -15.13 24.26 -15.45
C PHE A 278 -16.41 23.47 -15.16
N ALA A 279 -17.00 23.65 -13.97
CA ALA A 279 -18.27 23.04 -13.59
C ALA A 279 -19.41 23.45 -14.56
N MET A 280 -19.52 24.74 -14.91
CA MET A 280 -20.50 25.27 -15.86
C MET A 280 -20.33 24.67 -17.28
N ALA A 281 -19.08 24.39 -17.70
CA ALA A 281 -18.84 23.75 -19.00
C ALA A 281 -19.23 22.25 -19.02
N LEU A 282 -19.33 21.60 -17.87
CA LEU A 282 -19.74 20.20 -17.74
C LEU A 282 -21.25 20.00 -17.61
N LEU A 283 -21.99 21.00 -17.12
CA LEU A 283 -23.46 20.94 -16.94
C LEU A 283 -24.23 20.56 -18.23
N PRO A 284 -24.00 21.23 -19.38
CA PRO A 284 -24.74 20.89 -20.61
C PRO A 284 -24.34 19.52 -21.19
N LYS A 285 -23.25 18.95 -20.73
CA LYS A 285 -22.78 17.61 -21.13
C LYS A 285 -23.31 16.51 -20.22
N GLY A 286 -24.17 16.83 -19.25
CA GLY A 286 -24.70 15.87 -18.27
C GLY A 286 -23.66 15.27 -17.36
N LYS A 287 -22.47 15.90 -17.21
CA LYS A 287 -21.36 15.40 -16.40
C LYS A 287 -21.40 15.87 -14.95
N VAL A 288 -22.24 16.86 -14.64
CA VAL A 288 -22.44 17.37 -13.27
C VAL A 288 -23.95 17.32 -13.02
N PRO A 289 -24.41 16.64 -11.96
CA PRO A 289 -25.82 16.65 -11.60
C PRO A 289 -26.25 18.05 -11.14
N PRO A 290 -27.54 18.43 -11.31
CA PRO A 290 -28.04 19.70 -10.82
C PRO A 290 -27.83 19.78 -9.28
N PRO A 291 -27.37 20.95 -8.77
CA PRO A 291 -27.06 21.08 -7.33
C PRO A 291 -28.32 21.08 -6.45
N PHE A 292 -29.48 21.39 -7.01
CA PHE A 292 -30.77 21.48 -6.28
C PHE A 292 -31.94 20.97 -7.11
N PRO A 293 -32.87 20.24 -6.48
CA PRO A 293 -32.74 19.60 -5.18
C PRO A 293 -31.69 18.48 -5.21
N PRO A 294 -31.02 18.20 -4.09
CA PRO A 294 -30.07 17.08 -4.06
C PRO A 294 -30.82 15.78 -4.32
N HIS A 295 -30.24 14.94 -5.17
CA HIS A 295 -30.77 13.60 -5.38
C HIS A 295 -30.61 12.79 -4.07
N VAL A 296 -31.73 12.20 -3.60
CA VAL A 296 -31.76 11.34 -2.42
C VAL A 296 -32.19 9.96 -2.86
N ALA A 297 -31.42 8.93 -2.50
CA ALA A 297 -31.77 7.55 -2.80
C ALA A 297 -33.07 7.15 -2.08
N ALA A 298 -33.89 6.33 -2.73
CA ALA A 298 -35.16 5.87 -2.17
C ALA A 298 -34.96 5.06 -0.88
N ASP A 299 -33.84 4.36 -0.80
CA ASP A 299 -33.41 3.48 0.30
C ASP A 299 -32.44 4.15 1.30
N VAL A 300 -32.35 5.49 1.28
CA VAL A 300 -31.43 6.23 2.19
C VAL A 300 -31.67 5.92 3.67
N GLY A 301 -32.89 5.50 4.03
CA GLY A 301 -33.22 5.06 5.39
C GLY A 301 -32.42 3.84 5.82
N GLU A 302 -32.25 2.86 4.94
CA GLU A 302 -31.44 1.67 5.20
C GLU A 302 -29.95 2.03 5.31
N SER A 303 -29.45 2.87 4.41
CA SER A 303 -28.08 3.38 4.49
C SER A 303 -27.80 4.05 5.85
N ARG A 304 -28.71 4.93 6.32
CA ARG A 304 -28.59 5.57 7.62
C ARG A 304 -28.58 4.56 8.77
N ALA A 305 -29.47 3.56 8.73
CA ALA A 305 -29.51 2.50 9.74
C ALA A 305 -28.20 1.72 9.81
N LEU A 306 -27.57 1.41 8.67
CA LEU A 306 -26.25 0.78 8.63
C LEU A 306 -25.15 1.65 9.27
N PHE A 307 -25.12 2.95 8.96
CA PHE A 307 -24.16 3.86 9.57
C PHE A 307 -24.36 3.97 11.10
N ASP A 308 -25.61 3.96 11.58
CA ASP A 308 -25.92 4.05 13.00
C ASP A 308 -25.61 2.72 13.72
N LEU A 309 -25.82 1.57 13.06
CA LEU A 309 -25.43 0.25 13.55
C LEU A 309 -23.90 0.16 13.73
N VAL A 310 -23.12 0.56 12.70
CA VAL A 310 -21.65 0.59 12.78
C VAL A 310 -21.18 1.51 13.90
N LYS A 311 -21.85 2.66 14.12
CA LYS A 311 -21.50 3.58 15.19
C LYS A 311 -21.77 3.00 16.59
N THR A 312 -22.82 2.21 16.75
CA THR A 312 -23.16 1.54 18.01
C THR A 312 -22.29 0.32 18.27
N GLN A 313 -22.08 -0.52 17.26
CA GLN A 313 -21.23 -1.71 17.36
C GLN A 313 -19.73 -1.36 17.38
N GLY A 314 -19.31 -0.28 16.74
CA GLY A 314 -17.92 0.19 16.75
C GLY A 314 -17.44 0.72 18.11
N ARG A 315 -18.33 0.90 19.09
CA ARG A 315 -17.94 1.14 20.47
C ARG A 315 -17.60 -0.14 21.24
N ASP A 316 -18.18 -1.29 20.82
CA ASP A 316 -18.06 -2.57 21.52
C ASP A 316 -17.48 -3.70 20.64
N GLY A 317 -17.25 -3.48 19.35
CA GLY A 317 -17.03 -4.58 18.41
C GLY A 317 -16.04 -4.33 17.26
N ALA A 318 -15.06 -3.44 17.40
CA ALA A 318 -13.98 -3.34 16.40
C ALA A 318 -13.10 -4.62 16.30
N ALA A 319 -13.29 -5.56 17.23
CA ALA A 319 -12.67 -6.88 17.22
C ALA A 319 -13.49 -7.96 16.47
N GLY A 320 -14.74 -7.68 16.06
CA GLY A 320 -15.69 -8.72 15.60
C GLY A 320 -15.93 -8.81 14.10
N ILE A 321 -15.47 -7.90 13.26
CA ILE A 321 -15.81 -7.86 11.82
C ILE A 321 -14.72 -8.46 10.90
N VAL A 322 -13.67 -9.02 11.44
CA VAL A 322 -12.59 -9.68 10.64
C VAL A 322 -12.58 -11.20 10.86
N GLN A 323 -13.68 -11.80 11.26
CA GLN A 323 -13.86 -13.27 11.25
C GLN A 323 -15.05 -13.61 10.37
N GLY A 324 -14.83 -13.74 9.10
CA GLY A 324 -15.78 -14.24 8.12
C GLY A 324 -15.02 -14.73 6.90
N GLU A 325 -14.67 -16.04 6.93
CA GLU A 325 -14.28 -16.99 5.88
C GLU A 325 -13.28 -16.53 4.81
#